data_9a32a3ba574f0d5fa3cf517d95a5470e
#
_entry.id   9a32a3ba574f0d5fa3cf517d95a5470e
#
_cell.length_a   1.000
_cell.length_b   1.000
_cell.length_c   1.000
_cell.angle_alpha   90.00
_cell.angle_beta   90.00
_cell.angle_gamma   90.00
#
_symmetry.space_group_name_H-M   'P 1'
#
loop_
_entity.id
_entity.type
_entity.pdbx_description
1 polymer ?
#
loop_
_entity_poly.entity_id
_entity_poly.type
_entity_poly.pdbx_seq_one_letter_code
_entity_poly.pdbx_strand_id
1 'polypeptide(L)'
;GYYNYKMSIGDLRVGTSFRQYRPNSKGTIFNDEFEKITNNQFGFYSGIESKIYNEILTINSTIRIDKNENYDYSISPAASIVISPNESDYIRLSFSSGVRNPTLSEQYLYYNAGRAILVGNLNGHGEDYGENLVTINSLINYFKPVVPNKDSLVFFSIDPIRPEKVRTLEIGYRGTVEDILYLDLSYYYSLYKDFIGYRVGAKFNANDTIVNGVVGYDLNARSIEIHRMSANSENNVSTHGASIGMNLYLNNYLINGNYSLNILNKKNTDDPIIPAYNTPKHKFNIGFSARELKFKNIKGISFNINYKWVDKFNFVGSPQFTGIVDRYSTVDAQLSKSFEKINTTIKFGASNIFDNKHYQVYGGPLIGRLTYVSLAYDL
;
A
#
# COMPACT_ATOMS: atom_id res chain seq x y z
N GLY A 1 -15.46 0.09 -20.89
CA GLY A 1 -16.79 -0.50 -20.83
C GLY A 1 -16.75 -2.00 -20.68
N TYR A 2 -17.87 -2.61 -20.31
CA TYR A 2 -17.99 -4.07 -20.21
C TYR A 2 -19.36 -4.53 -20.70
N TYR A 3 -19.41 -5.82 -21.07
CA TYR A 3 -20.62 -6.53 -21.48
C TYR A 3 -20.74 -7.82 -20.66
N ASN A 4 -21.95 -8.11 -20.15
CA ASN A 4 -22.29 -9.34 -19.45
C ASN A 4 -23.19 -10.20 -20.36
N TYR A 5 -22.86 -11.48 -20.46
CA TYR A 5 -23.62 -12.45 -21.24
C TYR A 5 -23.89 -13.69 -20.39
N LYS A 6 -25.18 -14.03 -20.23
CA LYS A 6 -25.61 -15.23 -19.51
C LYS A 6 -25.52 -16.44 -20.42
N MET A 7 -24.77 -17.44 -20.00
CA MET A 7 -24.61 -18.72 -20.68
C MET A 7 -25.16 -19.85 -19.81
N SER A 8 -25.41 -21.01 -20.41
CA SER A 8 -25.84 -22.19 -19.65
C SER A 8 -24.82 -22.70 -18.64
N ILE A 9 -23.54 -22.41 -18.87
CA ILE A 9 -22.42 -22.81 -18.01
C ILE A 9 -22.01 -21.71 -16.99
N GLY A 10 -22.60 -20.52 -17.08
CA GLY A 10 -22.27 -19.40 -16.17
C GLY A 10 -22.40 -18.04 -16.82
N ASP A 11 -22.11 -17.02 -16.05
CA ASP A 11 -22.17 -15.60 -16.45
C ASP A 11 -20.80 -15.15 -16.98
N LEU A 12 -20.71 -14.89 -18.28
CA LEU A 12 -19.51 -14.37 -18.94
C LEU A 12 -19.50 -12.84 -18.85
N ARG A 13 -18.37 -12.27 -18.47
CA ARG A 13 -18.10 -10.84 -18.51
C ARG A 13 -16.89 -10.55 -19.38
N VAL A 14 -17.03 -9.63 -20.33
CA VAL A 14 -15.92 -9.18 -21.19
C VAL A 14 -15.86 -7.67 -21.14
N GLY A 15 -14.68 -7.11 -21.05
CA GLY A 15 -14.55 -5.67 -21.01
C GLY A 15 -13.20 -5.15 -21.44
N THR A 16 -13.20 -3.85 -21.75
CA THR A 16 -12.02 -3.10 -22.16
C THR A 16 -11.90 -1.83 -21.34
N SER A 17 -10.68 -1.35 -21.16
CA SER A 17 -10.38 -0.09 -20.51
C SER A 17 -9.28 0.64 -21.28
N PHE A 18 -9.41 1.94 -21.39
CA PHE A 18 -8.37 2.84 -21.87
C PHE A 18 -8.17 3.95 -20.85
N ARG A 19 -6.90 4.30 -20.61
CA ARG A 19 -6.52 5.38 -19.72
C ARG A 19 -5.33 6.12 -20.29
N GLN A 20 -5.39 7.44 -20.26
CA GLN A 20 -4.30 8.31 -20.65
C GLN A 20 -3.96 9.23 -19.48
N TYR A 21 -2.70 9.29 -19.13
CA TYR A 21 -2.15 10.23 -18.16
C TYR A 21 -1.40 11.33 -18.89
N ARG A 22 -1.63 12.57 -18.47
CA ARG A 22 -0.94 13.76 -18.97
C ARG A 22 -0.63 14.69 -17.80
N PRO A 23 0.42 14.41 -17.01
CA PRO A 23 0.82 15.33 -15.95
C PRO A 23 1.23 16.66 -16.54
N ASN A 24 1.06 17.73 -15.75
CA ASN A 24 1.52 19.06 -16.10
C ASN A 24 1.98 19.74 -14.81
N SER A 25 3.25 19.61 -14.50
CA SER A 25 3.87 20.21 -13.32
C SER A 25 4.63 21.50 -13.63
N LYS A 26 4.74 21.88 -14.92
CA LYS A 26 5.54 23.01 -15.40
C LYS A 26 6.97 22.96 -14.88
N GLY A 27 7.58 21.78 -14.91
CA GLY A 27 8.95 21.56 -14.45
C GLY A 27 9.14 21.47 -12.92
N THR A 28 8.07 21.58 -12.11
CA THR A 28 8.21 21.60 -10.62
C THR A 28 8.32 20.21 -10.00
N ILE A 29 7.76 19.19 -10.64
CA ILE A 29 7.74 17.80 -10.12
C ILE A 29 8.32 16.83 -11.16
N PHE A 30 7.97 17.05 -12.43
CA PHE A 30 8.45 16.30 -13.56
C PHE A 30 9.26 17.22 -14.47
N ASN A 31 10.16 16.66 -15.25
CA ASN A 31 10.87 17.42 -16.29
C ASN A 31 9.96 17.61 -17.52
N ASP A 32 8.82 18.29 -17.32
CA ASP A 32 7.73 18.46 -18.29
C ASP A 32 7.55 19.91 -18.77
N GLU A 33 8.57 20.76 -18.54
CA GLU A 33 8.52 22.17 -18.97
C GLU A 33 8.58 22.30 -20.48
N PHE A 34 9.44 21.52 -21.13
CA PHE A 34 9.70 21.59 -22.59
C PHE A 34 9.11 20.41 -23.35
N GLU A 35 8.98 19.24 -22.71
CA GLU A 35 8.43 18.02 -23.32
C GLU A 35 7.21 17.54 -22.54
N LYS A 36 6.12 17.26 -23.27
CA LYS A 36 4.91 16.74 -22.66
C LYS A 36 5.08 15.26 -22.32
N ILE A 37 4.89 14.93 -21.07
CA ILE A 37 4.81 13.54 -20.64
C ILE A 37 3.41 13.01 -20.94
N THR A 38 3.34 11.88 -21.62
CA THR A 38 2.10 11.10 -21.81
C THR A 38 2.37 9.67 -21.38
N ASN A 39 1.34 8.99 -20.88
CA ASN A 39 1.39 7.56 -20.63
C ASN A 39 0.02 6.96 -20.90
N ASN A 40 -0.05 6.10 -21.91
CA ASN A 40 -1.26 5.45 -22.37
C ASN A 40 -1.32 4.01 -21.84
N GLN A 41 -2.48 3.61 -21.34
CA GLN A 41 -2.74 2.26 -20.88
C GLN A 41 -3.99 1.71 -21.53
N PHE A 42 -3.88 0.50 -22.02
CA PHE A 42 -4.99 -0.26 -22.60
C PHE A 42 -5.13 -1.59 -21.87
N GLY A 43 -6.36 -2.00 -21.57
CA GLY A 43 -6.64 -3.26 -20.90
C GLY A 43 -7.84 -3.96 -21.51
N PHE A 44 -7.70 -5.27 -21.65
CA PHE A 44 -8.79 -6.19 -22.00
C PHE A 44 -8.92 -7.22 -20.88
N TYR A 45 -10.15 -7.58 -20.53
CA TYR A 45 -10.40 -8.64 -19.58
C TYR A 45 -11.61 -9.47 -19.94
N SER A 46 -11.56 -10.74 -19.58
CA SER A 46 -12.66 -11.69 -19.65
C SER A 46 -12.73 -12.49 -18.36
N GLY A 47 -13.93 -12.82 -17.93
CA GLY A 47 -14.16 -13.64 -16.74
C GLY A 47 -15.47 -14.38 -16.83
N ILE A 48 -15.52 -15.54 -16.20
CA ILE A 48 -16.71 -16.37 -16.10
C ILE A 48 -16.97 -16.74 -14.65
N GLU A 49 -18.21 -16.64 -14.23
CA GLU A 49 -18.72 -17.16 -12.96
C GLU A 49 -19.68 -18.28 -13.22
N SER A 50 -19.41 -19.46 -12.65
CA SER A 50 -20.24 -20.65 -12.77
C SER A 50 -20.70 -21.10 -11.40
N LYS A 51 -22.00 -21.35 -11.25
CA LYS A 51 -22.62 -21.91 -10.04
C LYS A 51 -23.04 -23.34 -10.32
N ILE A 52 -22.60 -24.27 -9.51
CA ILE A 52 -22.75 -25.71 -9.70
C ILE A 52 -23.36 -26.33 -8.44
N TYR A 53 -23.99 -27.49 -8.56
CA TYR A 53 -24.60 -28.23 -7.44
C TYR A 53 -25.55 -27.37 -6.59
N ASN A 54 -26.58 -26.79 -7.22
CA ASN A 54 -27.55 -25.93 -6.55
C ASN A 54 -26.90 -24.76 -5.79
N GLU A 55 -25.91 -24.13 -6.42
CA GLU A 55 -25.15 -22.98 -5.89
C GLU A 55 -24.23 -23.29 -4.69
N ILE A 56 -24.09 -24.57 -4.29
CA ILE A 56 -23.13 -24.96 -3.24
C ILE A 56 -21.70 -24.65 -3.68
N LEU A 57 -21.41 -24.77 -4.96
CA LEU A 57 -20.07 -24.49 -5.51
C LEU A 57 -20.14 -23.35 -6.51
N THR A 58 -19.43 -22.25 -6.22
CA THR A 58 -19.23 -21.14 -7.14
C THR A 58 -17.78 -21.11 -7.59
N ILE A 59 -17.55 -21.14 -8.90
CA ILE A 59 -16.22 -21.04 -9.50
C ILE A 59 -16.15 -19.74 -10.30
N ASN A 60 -15.14 -18.92 -10.02
CA ASN A 60 -14.81 -17.74 -10.79
C ASN A 60 -13.45 -17.91 -11.45
N SER A 61 -13.35 -17.57 -12.73
CA SER A 61 -12.09 -17.50 -13.45
C SER A 61 -12.03 -16.22 -14.25
N THR A 62 -10.92 -15.51 -14.18
CA THR A 62 -10.71 -14.28 -14.94
C THR A 62 -9.31 -14.24 -15.53
N ILE A 63 -9.21 -13.59 -16.68
CA ILE A 63 -7.94 -13.25 -17.30
C ILE A 63 -7.98 -11.79 -17.74
N ARG A 64 -6.90 -11.07 -17.44
CA ARG A 64 -6.73 -9.70 -17.85
C ARG A 64 -5.41 -9.55 -18.60
N ILE A 65 -5.45 -8.80 -19.70
CA ILE A 65 -4.29 -8.45 -20.52
C ILE A 65 -4.20 -6.92 -20.54
N ASP A 66 -3.07 -6.39 -20.11
CA ASP A 66 -2.81 -4.95 -20.10
C ASP A 66 -1.59 -4.63 -20.95
N LYS A 67 -1.64 -3.49 -21.63
CA LYS A 67 -0.51 -2.85 -22.33
C LYS A 67 -0.37 -1.43 -21.81
N ASN A 68 0.82 -1.13 -21.31
CA ASN A 68 1.24 0.24 -21.02
C ASN A 68 2.18 0.73 -22.12
N GLU A 69 2.19 2.03 -22.39
CA GLU A 69 3.04 2.64 -23.42
C GLU A 69 4.51 2.26 -23.26
N ASN A 70 5.02 2.27 -22.04
CA ASN A 70 6.44 2.05 -21.72
C ASN A 70 6.81 0.59 -21.42
N TYR A 71 5.83 -0.31 -21.28
CA TYR A 71 6.06 -1.70 -20.85
C TYR A 71 5.39 -2.69 -21.79
N ASP A 72 5.91 -3.91 -21.81
CA ASP A 72 5.34 -5.00 -22.59
C ASP A 72 3.97 -5.45 -22.06
N TYR A 73 3.29 -6.30 -22.85
CA TYR A 73 2.03 -6.89 -22.43
C TYR A 73 2.18 -7.66 -21.12
N SER A 74 1.21 -7.46 -20.26
CA SER A 74 1.10 -8.19 -19.00
C SER A 74 -0.19 -9.00 -18.97
N ILE A 75 -0.10 -10.24 -18.45
CA ILE A 75 -1.22 -11.16 -18.33
C ILE A 75 -1.43 -11.48 -16.86
N SER A 76 -2.65 -11.26 -16.39
CA SER A 76 -3.05 -11.42 -14.98
C SER A 76 -4.23 -12.40 -14.87
N PRO A 77 -3.97 -13.70 -14.72
CA PRO A 77 -5.00 -14.69 -14.42
C PRO A 77 -5.40 -14.65 -12.95
N ALA A 78 -6.67 -14.94 -12.67
CA ALA A 78 -7.17 -15.18 -11.33
C ALA A 78 -8.28 -16.25 -11.36
N ALA A 79 -8.38 -17.03 -10.30
CA ALA A 79 -9.43 -18.01 -10.11
C ALA A 79 -9.80 -18.10 -8.62
N SER A 80 -11.08 -18.37 -8.36
CA SER A 80 -11.54 -18.66 -7.00
C SER A 80 -12.61 -19.74 -7.00
N ILE A 81 -12.62 -20.49 -5.90
CA ILE A 81 -13.62 -21.49 -5.58
C ILE A 81 -14.25 -21.06 -4.25
N VAL A 82 -15.56 -20.96 -4.24
CA VAL A 82 -16.35 -20.73 -3.02
C VAL A 82 -17.24 -21.94 -2.81
N ILE A 83 -17.16 -22.54 -1.65
CA ILE A 83 -18.02 -23.65 -1.21
C ILE A 83 -18.94 -23.09 -0.15
N SER A 84 -20.26 -23.21 -0.39
CA SER A 84 -21.35 -22.77 0.51
C SER A 84 -22.15 -23.99 0.93
N PRO A 85 -21.73 -24.73 1.99
CA PRO A 85 -22.44 -25.96 2.40
C PRO A 85 -23.87 -25.70 2.88
N ASN A 86 -24.12 -24.49 3.34
CA ASN A 86 -25.40 -23.96 3.78
C ASN A 86 -25.46 -22.44 3.52
N GLU A 87 -26.54 -21.79 3.89
CA GLU A 87 -26.77 -20.36 3.66
C GLU A 87 -25.86 -19.46 4.54
N SER A 88 -25.29 -20.00 5.60
CA SER A 88 -24.53 -19.24 6.60
C SER A 88 -23.02 -19.38 6.47
N ASP A 89 -22.52 -20.45 5.81
CA ASP A 89 -21.11 -20.79 5.76
C ASP A 89 -20.52 -20.71 4.37
N TYR A 90 -19.35 -20.08 4.27
CA TYR A 90 -18.61 -19.90 3.03
C TYR A 90 -17.13 -20.19 3.24
N ILE A 91 -16.60 -21.16 2.49
CA ILE A 91 -15.16 -21.43 2.43
C ILE A 91 -14.67 -20.95 1.07
N ARG A 92 -13.65 -20.08 1.07
CA ARG A 92 -13.07 -19.53 -0.16
C ARG A 92 -11.62 -19.95 -0.29
N LEU A 93 -11.26 -20.44 -1.48
CA LEU A 93 -9.89 -20.59 -1.93
C LEU A 93 -9.72 -19.73 -3.18
N SER A 94 -8.71 -18.87 -3.22
CA SER A 94 -8.45 -18.03 -4.37
C SER A 94 -6.96 -17.96 -4.72
N PHE A 95 -6.70 -17.92 -6.01
CA PHE A 95 -5.44 -17.56 -6.62
C PHE A 95 -5.65 -16.31 -7.46
N SER A 96 -4.77 -15.34 -7.30
CA SER A 96 -4.77 -14.16 -8.16
C SER A 96 -3.35 -13.80 -8.55
N SER A 97 -3.20 -13.28 -9.76
CA SER A 97 -1.99 -12.57 -10.16
C SER A 97 -2.34 -11.15 -10.58
N GLY A 98 -1.44 -10.23 -10.30
CA GLY A 98 -1.59 -8.84 -10.65
C GLY A 98 -0.26 -8.24 -11.10
N VAL A 99 -0.35 -7.19 -11.89
CA VAL A 99 0.78 -6.40 -12.33
C VAL A 99 0.54 -4.95 -11.94
N ARG A 100 1.51 -4.35 -11.25
CA ARG A 100 1.54 -2.93 -10.94
C ARG A 100 2.54 -2.25 -11.85
N ASN A 101 2.05 -1.49 -12.83
CA ASN A 101 2.92 -0.63 -13.59
C ASN A 101 3.52 0.45 -12.68
N PRO A 102 4.79 0.83 -12.87
CA PRO A 102 5.37 1.96 -12.16
C PRO A 102 4.50 3.21 -12.34
N THR A 103 4.33 3.96 -11.26
CA THR A 103 3.62 5.24 -11.28
C THR A 103 4.36 6.27 -12.12
N LEU A 104 3.71 7.36 -12.47
CA LEU A 104 4.38 8.46 -13.19
C LEU A 104 5.58 9.01 -12.39
N SER A 105 5.48 9.05 -11.06
CA SER A 105 6.59 9.45 -10.21
C SER A 105 7.75 8.45 -10.25
N GLU A 106 7.47 7.16 -10.24
CA GLU A 106 8.51 6.13 -10.35
C GLU A 106 9.18 6.13 -11.73
N GLN A 107 8.51 6.64 -12.77
CA GLN A 107 9.03 6.73 -14.12
C GLN A 107 9.74 8.07 -14.43
N TYR A 108 9.14 9.21 -14.07
CA TYR A 108 9.47 10.53 -14.59
C TYR A 108 9.80 11.58 -13.53
N LEU A 109 9.76 11.25 -12.23
CA LEU A 109 10.00 12.23 -11.16
C LEU A 109 11.35 12.90 -11.32
N TYR A 110 11.39 14.22 -11.13
CA TYR A 110 12.60 14.98 -10.92
C TYR A 110 12.29 16.09 -9.93
N TYR A 111 12.58 15.85 -8.65
CA TYR A 111 12.20 16.77 -7.59
C TYR A 111 13.32 16.95 -6.57
N ASN A 112 13.78 18.17 -6.42
CA ASN A 112 14.78 18.53 -5.40
C ASN A 112 14.09 18.70 -4.04
N ALA A 113 14.27 17.73 -3.14
CA ALA A 113 13.75 17.75 -1.78
C ALA A 113 14.74 18.36 -0.77
N GLY A 114 15.76 19.06 -1.21
CA GLY A 114 16.79 19.71 -0.39
C GLY A 114 17.92 18.77 0.05
N ARG A 115 17.61 17.65 0.71
CA ARG A 115 18.60 16.66 1.16
C ARG A 115 18.93 15.61 0.11
N ALA A 116 18.05 15.44 -0.86
CA ALA A 116 18.24 14.54 -2.00
C ALA A 116 17.36 14.99 -3.16
N ILE A 117 17.77 14.63 -4.36
CA ILE A 117 16.98 14.74 -5.58
C ILE A 117 16.23 13.41 -5.75
N LEU A 118 14.91 13.48 -5.81
CA LEU A 118 14.07 12.32 -6.07
C LEU A 118 13.94 12.16 -7.58
N VAL A 119 14.34 11.00 -8.11
CA VAL A 119 14.44 10.76 -9.54
C VAL A 119 13.65 9.53 -9.95
N GLY A 120 12.82 9.64 -10.97
CA GLY A 120 12.22 8.52 -11.66
C GLY A 120 13.28 7.72 -12.43
N ASN A 121 12.92 6.52 -12.84
CA ASN A 121 13.90 5.61 -13.45
C ASN A 121 13.33 4.89 -14.69
N LEU A 122 12.87 5.66 -15.68
CA LEU A 122 12.39 5.06 -16.93
C LEU A 122 13.55 4.50 -17.78
N ASN A 123 14.72 5.14 -17.75
CA ASN A 123 15.83 4.89 -18.69
C ASN A 123 17.07 4.25 -18.06
N GLY A 124 17.06 3.99 -16.74
CA GLY A 124 18.23 3.52 -16.02
C GLY A 124 19.11 4.65 -15.48
N HIS A 125 19.97 4.32 -14.52
CA HIS A 125 20.94 5.22 -13.89
C HIS A 125 22.27 4.51 -13.60
N GLY A 126 23.34 5.26 -13.58
CA GLY A 126 24.67 4.78 -13.21
C GLY A 126 25.65 4.63 -14.36
N GLU A 127 26.74 3.89 -14.12
CA GLU A 127 27.86 3.78 -15.06
C GLU A 127 27.44 3.22 -16.42
N ASP A 128 26.58 2.19 -16.45
CA ASP A 128 26.05 1.60 -17.69
C ASP A 128 25.21 2.59 -18.51
N TYR A 129 24.81 3.70 -17.90
CA TYR A 129 24.01 4.77 -18.51
C TYR A 129 24.78 6.10 -18.62
N GLY A 130 26.11 6.05 -18.46
CA GLY A 130 26.99 7.21 -18.61
C GLY A 130 27.00 8.19 -17.45
N GLU A 131 26.65 7.72 -16.25
CA GLU A 131 26.59 8.53 -15.03
C GLU A 131 27.59 8.03 -13.97
N ASN A 132 28.34 8.95 -13.33
CA ASN A 132 29.13 8.62 -12.15
C ASN A 132 28.21 8.50 -10.93
N LEU A 133 27.75 7.28 -10.62
CA LEU A 133 26.86 6.98 -9.52
C LEU A 133 27.53 5.97 -8.58
N VAL A 134 27.74 6.38 -7.32
CA VAL A 134 28.45 5.57 -6.32
C VAL A 134 27.61 5.38 -5.06
N THR A 135 27.94 4.34 -4.29
CA THR A 135 27.31 4.12 -2.99
C THR A 135 27.70 5.19 -1.99
N ILE A 136 26.77 5.59 -1.12
CA ILE A 136 27.02 6.62 -0.09
C ILE A 136 28.19 6.23 0.81
N ASN A 137 28.26 4.94 1.20
CA ASN A 137 29.35 4.46 2.06
C ASN A 137 30.73 4.56 1.40
N SER A 138 30.84 4.24 0.12
CA SER A 138 32.12 4.37 -0.60
C SER A 138 32.52 5.83 -0.76
N LEU A 139 31.58 6.73 -1.00
CA LEU A 139 31.83 8.16 -1.04
C LEU A 139 32.36 8.71 0.29
N ILE A 140 31.74 8.31 1.42
CA ILE A 140 32.22 8.65 2.76
C ILE A 140 33.63 8.13 2.98
N ASN A 141 33.93 6.91 2.54
CA ASN A 141 35.27 6.33 2.65
C ASN A 141 36.28 7.03 1.75
N TYR A 142 35.86 7.54 0.60
CA TYR A 142 36.70 8.31 -0.31
C TYR A 142 37.25 9.60 0.32
N PHE A 143 36.46 10.28 1.17
CA PHE A 143 36.86 11.53 1.83
C PHE A 143 37.59 11.34 3.17
N LYS A 144 37.68 10.10 3.72
CA LYS A 144 38.37 9.85 5.01
C LYS A 144 39.88 10.03 4.95
N PRO A 145 40.62 9.48 3.96
CA PRO A 145 42.08 9.65 3.89
C PRO A 145 42.46 11.04 3.39
N VAL A 146 43.66 11.48 3.76
CA VAL A 146 44.25 12.77 3.30
C VAL A 146 44.45 12.79 1.76
N VAL A 147 44.67 11.61 1.17
CA VAL A 147 44.82 11.45 -0.29
C VAL A 147 43.67 10.58 -0.78
N PRO A 148 42.71 11.15 -1.53
CA PRO A 148 41.58 10.39 -2.09
C PRO A 148 42.09 9.39 -3.14
N ASN A 149 41.48 8.18 -3.12
CA ASN A 149 41.77 7.10 -4.06
C ASN A 149 40.50 6.65 -4.77
N LYS A 150 40.49 6.64 -6.11
CA LYS A 150 39.40 6.18 -6.94
C LYS A 150 38.96 4.75 -6.60
N ASP A 151 39.89 3.87 -6.24
CA ASP A 151 39.62 2.47 -5.94
C ASP A 151 38.75 2.28 -4.68
N SER A 152 38.59 3.33 -3.86
CA SER A 152 37.68 3.32 -2.72
C SER A 152 36.23 3.56 -3.10
N LEU A 153 35.94 4.03 -4.31
CA LEU A 153 34.59 4.28 -4.80
C LEU A 153 33.97 2.99 -5.35
N VAL A 154 32.76 2.71 -4.95
CA VAL A 154 31.95 1.59 -5.43
C VAL A 154 30.85 2.12 -6.33
N PHE A 155 31.10 2.02 -7.63
CA PHE A 155 30.12 2.38 -8.65
C PHE A 155 29.02 1.33 -8.75
N PHE A 156 27.86 1.76 -9.19
CA PHE A 156 26.74 0.86 -9.45
C PHE A 156 25.80 1.45 -10.50
N SER A 157 25.03 0.56 -11.12
CA SER A 157 23.95 0.92 -12.04
C SER A 157 22.61 0.44 -11.50
N ILE A 158 21.53 1.02 -11.99
CA ILE A 158 20.15 0.64 -11.73
C ILE A 158 19.47 0.52 -13.09
N ASP A 159 19.00 -0.66 -13.41
CA ASP A 159 18.24 -0.91 -14.63
C ASP A 159 16.96 -0.06 -14.71
N PRO A 160 16.44 0.22 -15.91
CA PRO A 160 15.13 0.81 -16.12
C PRO A 160 14.08 0.11 -15.28
N ILE A 161 13.20 0.92 -14.65
CA ILE A 161 12.18 0.38 -13.76
C ILE A 161 11.18 -0.51 -14.52
N ARG A 162 10.88 -1.67 -13.96
CA ARG A 162 9.98 -2.68 -14.52
C ARG A 162 8.68 -2.78 -13.73
N PRO A 163 7.58 -3.24 -14.35
CA PRO A 163 6.34 -3.53 -13.64
C PRO A 163 6.53 -4.61 -12.55
N GLU A 164 6.06 -4.30 -11.37
CA GLU A 164 5.99 -5.24 -10.25
C GLU A 164 4.89 -6.28 -10.50
N LYS A 165 5.21 -7.54 -10.26
CA LYS A 165 4.28 -8.67 -10.43
C LYS A 165 4.02 -9.32 -9.08
N VAL A 166 2.76 -9.61 -8.79
CA VAL A 166 2.36 -10.30 -7.57
C VAL A 166 1.54 -11.54 -7.90
N ARG A 167 1.76 -12.61 -7.13
CA ARG A 167 0.90 -13.80 -7.11
C ARG A 167 0.48 -14.04 -5.68
N THR A 168 -0.82 -14.18 -5.47
CA THR A 168 -1.41 -14.36 -4.14
C THR A 168 -2.25 -15.62 -4.12
N LEU A 169 -2.04 -16.43 -3.07
CA LEU A 169 -2.94 -17.48 -2.65
C LEU A 169 -3.64 -17.03 -1.38
N GLU A 170 -4.95 -17.21 -1.31
CA GLU A 170 -5.75 -16.87 -0.14
C GLU A 170 -6.73 -17.98 0.16
N ILE A 171 -6.85 -18.33 1.45
CA ILE A 171 -7.91 -19.16 2.00
C ILE A 171 -8.72 -18.34 2.99
N GLY A 172 -10.03 -18.45 2.96
CA GLY A 172 -10.92 -17.74 3.86
C GLY A 172 -12.10 -18.59 4.26
N TYR A 173 -12.59 -18.32 5.46
CA TYR A 173 -13.85 -18.82 5.97
C TYR A 173 -14.69 -17.66 6.47
N ARG A 174 -15.96 -17.67 6.12
CA ARG A 174 -16.96 -16.73 6.64
C ARG A 174 -18.17 -17.53 7.04
N GLY A 175 -18.69 -17.29 8.24
CA GLY A 175 -19.87 -17.99 8.71
C GLY A 175 -20.57 -17.29 9.85
N THR A 176 -21.78 -17.75 10.11
CA THR A 176 -22.59 -17.30 11.25
C THR A 176 -23.00 -18.52 12.07
N VAL A 177 -22.60 -18.55 13.33
CA VAL A 177 -22.90 -19.63 14.27
C VAL A 177 -24.14 -19.23 15.09
N GLU A 178 -25.19 -20.05 15.06
CA GLU A 178 -26.44 -19.85 15.81
C GLU A 178 -27.09 -18.46 15.64
N ASP A 179 -26.91 -17.82 14.47
CA ASP A 179 -27.34 -16.45 14.15
C ASP A 179 -26.84 -15.37 15.14
N ILE A 180 -25.93 -15.75 16.02
CA ILE A 180 -25.39 -14.87 17.08
C ILE A 180 -23.96 -14.44 16.79
N LEU A 181 -23.10 -15.35 16.33
CA LEU A 181 -21.69 -15.10 16.14
C LEU A 181 -21.32 -15.15 14.65
N TYR A 182 -21.07 -13.99 14.07
CA TYR A 182 -20.47 -13.88 12.74
C TYR A 182 -18.94 -13.92 12.84
N LEU A 183 -18.31 -14.77 12.01
CA LEU A 183 -16.87 -14.92 11.89
C LEU A 183 -16.42 -14.68 10.44
N ASP A 184 -15.29 -14.01 10.28
CA ASP A 184 -14.60 -13.84 9.00
C ASP A 184 -13.09 -14.06 9.24
N LEU A 185 -12.57 -15.16 8.70
CA LEU A 185 -11.19 -15.59 8.86
C LEU A 185 -10.54 -15.63 7.50
N SER A 186 -9.34 -15.12 7.38
CA SER A 186 -8.54 -15.27 6.15
C SER A 186 -7.06 -15.40 6.44
N TYR A 187 -6.37 -16.09 5.54
CA TYR A 187 -4.93 -16.16 5.46
C TYR A 187 -4.51 -16.00 4.01
N TYR A 188 -3.49 -15.17 3.77
CA TYR A 188 -2.92 -14.96 2.44
C TYR A 188 -1.41 -15.14 2.44
N TYR A 189 -0.89 -15.57 1.29
CA TYR A 189 0.52 -15.57 0.96
C TYR A 189 0.72 -14.97 -0.43
N SER A 190 1.55 -13.91 -0.50
CA SER A 190 1.86 -13.21 -1.74
C SER A 190 3.34 -13.28 -2.05
N LEU A 191 3.66 -13.57 -3.30
CA LEU A 191 5.02 -13.55 -3.84
C LEU A 191 5.13 -12.43 -4.85
N TYR A 192 6.07 -11.51 -4.60
CA TYR A 192 6.37 -10.38 -5.48
C TYR A 192 7.65 -10.65 -6.24
N LYS A 193 7.62 -10.37 -7.54
CA LYS A 193 8.76 -10.29 -8.42
C LYS A 193 8.90 -8.85 -8.91
N ASP A 194 10.16 -8.39 -9.05
CA ASP A 194 10.46 -7.01 -9.43
C ASP A 194 9.80 -6.00 -8.48
N PHE A 195 9.79 -6.30 -7.16
CA PHE A 195 9.18 -5.44 -6.14
C PHE A 195 9.76 -4.03 -6.23
N ILE A 196 8.89 -3.01 -6.35
CA ILE A 196 9.33 -1.64 -6.52
C ILE A 196 9.63 -1.00 -5.17
N GLY A 197 10.82 -0.47 -5.06
CA GLY A 197 11.31 0.33 -3.97
C GLY A 197 12.18 1.45 -4.50
N TYR A 198 13.27 1.75 -3.79
CA TYR A 198 14.22 2.76 -4.23
C TYR A 198 15.64 2.43 -3.77
N ARG A 199 16.60 3.02 -4.46
CA ARG A 199 18.02 3.01 -4.10
C ARG A 199 18.54 4.43 -3.95
N VAL A 200 19.46 4.63 -3.02
CA VAL A 200 20.10 5.92 -2.78
C VAL A 200 21.56 5.82 -3.20
N GLY A 201 22.01 6.82 -3.94
CA GLY A 201 23.41 6.95 -4.37
C GLY A 201 23.83 8.41 -4.43
N ALA A 202 25.14 8.60 -4.59
CA ALA A 202 25.71 9.90 -4.85
C ALA A 202 26.10 9.99 -6.33
N LYS A 203 25.56 10.96 -7.04
CA LYS A 203 25.91 11.32 -8.41
C LYS A 203 26.87 12.50 -8.40
N PHE A 204 27.88 12.46 -9.24
CA PHE A 204 28.81 13.57 -9.37
C PHE A 204 29.35 13.71 -10.78
N ASN A 205 29.74 14.93 -11.10
CA ASN A 205 30.53 15.25 -12.30
C ASN A 205 31.91 15.73 -11.84
N ALA A 206 32.93 15.02 -12.22
CA ALA A 206 34.30 15.40 -11.88
C ALA A 206 35.30 15.00 -12.94
N ASN A 207 36.35 15.76 -13.03
CA ASN A 207 37.51 15.43 -13.84
C ASN A 207 38.48 14.56 -13.02
N ASP A 208 39.25 13.75 -13.71
CA ASP A 208 40.34 13.03 -13.09
C ASP A 208 41.38 14.02 -12.55
N THR A 209 41.89 13.74 -11.37
CA THR A 209 42.97 14.48 -10.72
C THR A 209 44.01 13.52 -10.20
N ILE A 210 45.26 14.00 -10.10
CA ILE A 210 46.37 13.24 -9.50
C ILE A 210 46.88 14.02 -8.31
N VAL A 211 46.75 13.45 -7.11
CA VAL A 211 47.25 14.01 -5.86
C VAL A 211 48.28 13.05 -5.27
N ASN A 212 49.54 13.51 -5.12
CA ASN A 212 50.65 12.71 -4.61
C ASN A 212 50.85 11.37 -5.34
N GLY A 213 50.65 11.35 -6.67
CA GLY A 213 50.78 10.14 -7.49
C GLY A 213 49.61 9.19 -7.47
N VAL A 214 48.53 9.49 -6.73
CA VAL A 214 47.30 8.71 -6.66
C VAL A 214 46.25 9.35 -7.57
N VAL A 215 45.63 8.54 -8.43
CA VAL A 215 44.55 8.99 -9.30
C VAL A 215 43.24 9.04 -8.49
N GLY A 216 42.61 10.21 -8.51
CA GLY A 216 41.33 10.45 -7.86
C GLY A 216 40.40 11.30 -8.73
N TYR A 217 39.30 11.73 -8.18
CA TYR A 217 38.46 12.75 -8.78
C TYR A 217 38.59 14.08 -8.04
N ASP A 218 38.59 15.18 -8.80
CA ASP A 218 38.51 16.53 -8.19
C ASP A 218 37.04 16.76 -7.75
N LEU A 219 36.69 16.17 -6.58
CA LEU A 219 35.37 16.27 -6.03
C LEU A 219 35.26 17.40 -5.01
N ASN A 220 34.36 18.33 -5.25
CA ASN A 220 33.99 19.28 -4.21
C ASN A 220 32.54 18.99 -3.77
N ALA A 221 32.18 19.38 -2.55
CA ALA A 221 30.86 19.12 -1.97
C ALA A 221 29.68 19.68 -2.80
N ARG A 222 29.93 20.67 -3.66
CA ARG A 222 28.90 21.29 -4.51
C ARG A 222 28.65 20.54 -5.80
N SER A 223 29.57 19.67 -6.21
CA SER A 223 29.44 18.83 -7.42
C SER A 223 28.77 17.48 -7.12
N ILE A 224 28.47 17.19 -5.86
CA ILE A 224 27.90 15.93 -5.41
C ILE A 224 26.42 16.12 -5.12
N GLU A 225 25.61 15.32 -5.78
CA GLU A 225 24.16 15.25 -5.57
C GLU A 225 23.76 13.90 -5.00
N ILE A 226 22.99 13.89 -3.95
CA ILE A 226 22.39 12.65 -3.43
C ILE A 226 21.11 12.38 -4.20
N HIS A 227 21.07 11.27 -4.90
CA HIS A 227 19.90 10.84 -5.66
C HIS A 227 19.20 9.69 -4.97
N ARG A 228 17.87 9.77 -4.92
CA ARG A 228 16.97 8.66 -4.55
C ARG A 228 16.20 8.26 -5.80
N MET A 229 16.56 7.13 -6.36
CA MET A 229 16.06 6.62 -7.63
C MET A 229 15.10 5.46 -7.40
N SER A 230 14.02 5.40 -8.14
CA SER A 230 13.13 4.23 -8.15
C SER A 230 13.85 3.03 -8.72
N ALA A 231 13.67 1.86 -8.10
CA ALA A 231 14.37 0.65 -8.50
C ALA A 231 13.55 -0.61 -8.16
N ASN A 232 13.79 -1.68 -8.90
CA ASN A 232 13.22 -2.99 -8.57
C ASN A 232 14.17 -3.78 -7.67
N SER A 233 13.59 -4.52 -6.73
CA SER A 233 14.32 -5.50 -5.94
C SER A 233 14.88 -6.61 -6.84
N GLU A 234 16.14 -6.96 -6.66
CA GLU A 234 16.82 -8.05 -7.38
C GLU A 234 16.26 -9.41 -6.98
N ASN A 235 15.72 -9.50 -5.79
CA ASN A 235 15.19 -10.73 -5.21
C ASN A 235 13.67 -10.70 -5.07
N ASN A 236 13.06 -11.90 -5.09
CA ASN A 236 11.65 -12.04 -4.77
C ASN A 236 11.38 -11.64 -3.32
N VAL A 237 10.38 -10.83 -3.12
CA VAL A 237 9.87 -10.43 -1.81
C VAL A 237 8.57 -11.17 -1.55
N SER A 238 8.35 -11.68 -0.35
CA SER A 238 7.08 -12.30 0.00
C SER A 238 6.42 -11.59 1.17
N THR A 239 5.09 -11.56 1.13
CA THR A 239 4.28 -11.13 2.25
C THR A 239 3.30 -12.21 2.62
N HIS A 240 2.97 -12.33 3.88
CA HIS A 240 1.88 -13.18 4.32
C HIS A 240 1.17 -12.53 5.51
N GLY A 241 -0.07 -12.91 5.69
CA GLY A 241 -0.85 -12.38 6.79
C GLY A 241 -2.09 -13.18 7.05
N ALA A 242 -2.66 -12.90 8.21
CA ALA A 242 -3.92 -13.46 8.65
C ALA A 242 -4.84 -12.36 9.15
N SER A 243 -6.13 -12.49 8.93
CA SER A 243 -7.13 -11.63 9.54
C SER A 243 -8.23 -12.44 10.20
N ILE A 244 -8.71 -11.92 11.31
CA ILE A 244 -9.84 -12.44 12.06
C ILE A 244 -10.79 -11.27 12.29
N GLY A 245 -12.03 -11.41 11.82
CA GLY A 245 -13.14 -10.51 12.12
C GLY A 245 -14.24 -11.26 12.86
N MET A 246 -14.86 -10.63 13.83
CA MET A 246 -16.01 -11.19 14.52
C MET A 246 -17.04 -10.14 14.91
N ASN A 247 -18.31 -10.54 14.89
CA ASN A 247 -19.43 -9.80 15.45
C ASN A 247 -20.26 -10.76 16.31
N LEU A 248 -20.43 -10.43 17.58
CA LEU A 248 -21.28 -11.16 18.52
C LEU A 248 -22.53 -10.32 18.82
N TYR A 249 -23.67 -10.80 18.37
CA TYR A 249 -24.96 -10.15 18.50
C TYR A 249 -25.69 -10.69 19.75
N LEU A 250 -25.96 -9.83 20.72
CA LEU A 250 -26.61 -10.17 21.99
C LEU A 250 -27.84 -9.25 22.20
N ASN A 251 -28.93 -9.55 21.55
CA ASN A 251 -30.12 -8.69 21.49
C ASN A 251 -29.75 -7.25 21.01
N ASN A 252 -29.85 -6.30 21.93
CA ASN A 252 -29.55 -4.89 21.66
C ASN A 252 -28.04 -4.55 21.71
N TYR A 253 -27.19 -5.51 22.05
CA TYR A 253 -25.75 -5.32 22.20
C TYR A 253 -24.98 -5.99 21.06
N LEU A 254 -23.89 -5.38 20.65
CA LEU A 254 -22.95 -5.92 19.70
C LEU A 254 -21.53 -5.77 20.24
N ILE A 255 -20.82 -6.89 20.32
CA ILE A 255 -19.38 -6.91 20.49
C ILE A 255 -18.80 -7.23 19.13
N ASN A 256 -17.97 -6.36 18.63
CA ASN A 256 -17.28 -6.57 17.35
C ASN A 256 -15.77 -6.43 17.52
N GLY A 257 -15.02 -7.11 16.68
CA GLY A 257 -13.57 -7.01 16.70
C GLY A 257 -12.96 -7.46 15.41
N ASN A 258 -11.77 -6.95 15.14
CA ASN A 258 -10.92 -7.46 14.10
C ASN A 258 -9.45 -7.39 14.51
N TYR A 259 -8.70 -8.37 14.04
CA TYR A 259 -7.25 -8.44 14.18
C TYR A 259 -6.63 -8.70 12.80
N SER A 260 -5.51 -8.07 12.51
CA SER A 260 -4.71 -8.38 11.32
C SER A 260 -3.23 -8.50 11.64
N LEU A 261 -2.64 -9.54 11.08
CA LEU A 261 -1.21 -9.81 11.05
C LEU A 261 -0.71 -9.60 9.62
N ASN A 262 0.36 -8.82 9.44
CA ASN A 262 0.99 -8.61 8.15
C ASN A 262 2.51 -8.72 8.30
N ILE A 263 3.13 -9.60 7.54
CA ILE A 263 4.56 -9.86 7.60
C ILE A 263 5.15 -9.71 6.21
N LEU A 264 6.19 -8.89 6.12
CA LEU A 264 7.05 -8.77 4.94
C LEU A 264 8.31 -9.61 5.17
N ASN A 265 8.58 -10.56 4.29
CA ASN A 265 9.82 -11.32 4.28
C ASN A 265 10.70 -10.85 3.13
N LYS A 266 11.84 -10.29 3.47
CA LYS A 266 12.92 -9.99 2.55
C LYS A 266 13.99 -11.09 2.74
N LYS A 267 14.10 -12.01 1.78
CA LYS A 267 14.97 -13.19 1.90
C LYS A 267 16.46 -12.85 1.89
N ASN A 268 16.84 -11.77 1.21
CA ASN A 268 18.24 -11.38 1.10
C ASN A 268 18.44 -10.01 1.77
N THR A 269 19.31 -9.97 2.78
CA THR A 269 19.70 -8.75 3.48
C THR A 269 20.62 -7.86 2.65
N ASP A 270 21.26 -8.43 1.60
CA ASP A 270 22.24 -7.72 0.76
C ASP A 270 21.59 -6.95 -0.41
N ASP A 271 20.29 -7.17 -0.65
CA ASP A 271 19.54 -6.38 -1.62
C ASP A 271 19.43 -4.92 -1.14
N PRO A 272 20.04 -3.97 -1.89
CA PRO A 272 20.08 -2.57 -1.47
C PRO A 272 18.75 -1.84 -1.60
N ILE A 273 17.73 -2.49 -2.20
CA ILE A 273 16.42 -1.86 -2.39
C ILE A 273 15.63 -1.84 -1.09
N ILE A 274 15.09 -0.70 -0.76
CA ILE A 274 14.27 -0.48 0.44
C ILE A 274 12.80 -0.60 0.05
N PRO A 275 12.09 -1.66 0.46
CA PRO A 275 10.68 -1.81 0.17
C PRO A 275 9.84 -0.86 1.02
N ALA A 276 8.97 -0.08 0.38
CA ALA A 276 8.03 0.81 1.05
C ALA A 276 6.75 0.06 1.45
N TYR A 277 6.83 -0.79 2.47
CA TYR A 277 5.70 -1.61 2.91
C TYR A 277 4.70 -0.84 3.76
N ASN A 278 5.16 0.08 4.61
CA ASN A 278 4.36 1.04 5.40
C ASN A 278 3.17 0.42 6.16
N THR A 279 3.31 -0.81 6.63
CA THR A 279 2.23 -1.57 7.25
C THR A 279 2.66 -2.09 8.61
N PRO A 280 1.88 -1.84 9.69
CA PRO A 280 2.16 -2.42 11.00
C PRO A 280 2.02 -3.94 10.97
N LYS A 281 2.90 -4.65 11.69
CA LYS A 281 2.85 -6.11 11.78
C LYS A 281 1.56 -6.58 12.44
N HIS A 282 1.14 -5.91 13.50
CA HIS A 282 -0.06 -6.23 14.24
C HIS A 282 -0.97 -5.00 14.34
N LYS A 283 -2.25 -5.20 14.14
CA LYS A 283 -3.29 -4.19 14.33
C LYS A 283 -4.58 -4.87 14.78
N PHE A 284 -5.28 -4.29 15.76
CA PHE A 284 -6.61 -4.76 16.12
C PHE A 284 -7.53 -3.63 16.57
N ASN A 285 -8.83 -3.90 16.48
CA ASN A 285 -9.90 -3.09 17.02
C ASN A 285 -10.85 -4.00 17.80
N ILE A 286 -11.41 -3.46 18.87
CA ILE A 286 -12.49 -4.10 19.65
C ILE A 286 -13.53 -3.03 19.91
N GLY A 287 -14.76 -3.30 19.52
CA GLY A 287 -15.90 -2.42 19.71
C GLY A 287 -16.99 -3.04 20.58
N PHE A 288 -17.64 -2.21 21.34
CA PHE A 288 -18.85 -2.55 22.07
C PHE A 288 -19.91 -1.49 21.80
N SER A 289 -21.07 -1.91 21.34
CA SER A 289 -22.17 -1.00 21.07
C SER A 289 -23.50 -1.55 21.57
N ALA A 290 -24.39 -0.65 21.86
CA ALA A 290 -25.79 -0.98 22.15
C ALA A 290 -26.70 -0.01 21.39
N ARG A 291 -27.84 -0.53 20.96
CA ARG A 291 -28.85 0.21 20.21
C ARG A 291 -30.18 0.17 20.89
N GLU A 292 -30.93 1.28 20.76
CA GLU A 292 -32.32 1.40 21.17
C GLU A 292 -32.59 0.98 22.63
N LEU A 293 -31.64 1.27 23.51
CA LEU A 293 -31.76 0.98 24.93
C LEU A 293 -32.89 1.80 25.53
N LYS A 294 -33.58 1.16 26.48
CA LYS A 294 -34.57 1.79 27.34
C LYS A 294 -34.06 1.83 28.77
N PHE A 295 -33.88 3.03 29.29
CA PHE A 295 -33.52 3.24 30.70
C PHE A 295 -34.63 4.02 31.41
N LYS A 296 -35.38 3.36 32.27
CA LYS A 296 -36.61 3.91 32.91
C LYS A 296 -37.56 4.43 31.82
N ASN A 297 -37.85 5.72 31.82
CA ASN A 297 -38.77 6.39 30.88
C ASN A 297 -38.06 6.93 29.62
N ILE A 298 -36.76 6.81 29.54
CA ILE A 298 -35.99 7.30 28.39
C ILE A 298 -35.74 6.12 27.42
N LYS A 299 -36.27 6.22 26.19
CA LYS A 299 -36.08 5.22 25.12
C LYS A 299 -35.17 5.78 24.01
N GLY A 300 -34.67 4.91 23.16
CA GLY A 300 -33.89 5.29 21.96
C GLY A 300 -32.51 5.81 22.30
N ILE A 301 -31.87 5.29 23.35
CA ILE A 301 -30.48 5.55 23.68
C ILE A 301 -29.62 4.51 22.97
N SER A 302 -28.58 4.94 22.26
CA SER A 302 -27.58 4.05 21.68
C SER A 302 -26.20 4.57 21.99
N PHE A 303 -25.25 3.66 22.19
CA PHE A 303 -23.83 4.05 22.37
C PHE A 303 -22.91 3.11 21.59
N ASN A 304 -21.73 3.60 21.30
CA ASN A 304 -20.63 2.85 20.72
C ASN A 304 -19.33 3.26 21.39
N ILE A 305 -18.52 2.28 21.74
CA ILE A 305 -17.14 2.46 22.21
C ILE A 305 -16.25 1.56 21.38
N ASN A 306 -15.17 2.07 20.84
CA ASN A 306 -14.23 1.31 20.04
C ASN A 306 -12.82 1.57 20.52
N TYR A 307 -12.08 0.51 20.84
CA TYR A 307 -10.65 0.54 21.14
C TYR A 307 -9.88 0.09 19.90
N LYS A 308 -8.89 0.87 19.49
CA LYS A 308 -7.97 0.59 18.40
C LYS A 308 -6.55 0.54 18.92
N TRP A 309 -5.80 -0.46 18.51
CA TRP A 309 -4.37 -0.58 18.76
C TRP A 309 -3.62 -0.88 17.46
N VAL A 310 -2.48 -0.19 17.29
CA VAL A 310 -1.61 -0.30 16.11
C VAL A 310 -0.17 -0.46 16.62
N ASP A 311 0.50 -1.53 16.18
CA ASP A 311 1.90 -1.76 16.51
C ASP A 311 2.81 -0.74 15.80
N LYS A 312 4.02 -0.56 16.31
CA LYS A 312 5.04 0.26 15.67
C LYS A 312 5.44 -0.32 14.31
N PHE A 313 5.75 0.54 13.38
CA PHE A 313 6.23 0.12 12.06
C PHE A 313 7.18 1.14 11.45
N ASN A 314 8.01 0.68 10.52
CA ASN A 314 8.86 1.58 9.75
C ASN A 314 8.05 2.21 8.62
N PHE A 315 7.96 3.52 8.61
CA PHE A 315 7.35 4.30 7.54
C PHE A 315 8.44 4.78 6.59
N VAL A 316 8.30 4.48 5.33
CA VAL A 316 9.23 4.85 4.27
C VAL A 316 8.52 5.83 3.33
N GLY A 317 8.85 7.10 3.46
CA GLY A 317 8.40 8.18 2.60
C GLY A 317 9.56 8.77 1.79
N SER A 318 9.63 10.10 1.68
CA SER A 318 10.83 10.79 1.20
C SER A 318 11.96 10.68 2.24
N PRO A 319 13.22 11.02 1.90
CA PRO A 319 14.33 10.94 2.86
C PRO A 319 14.08 11.68 4.18
N GLN A 320 13.31 12.78 4.15
CA GLN A 320 12.94 13.54 5.35
C GLN A 320 11.79 12.90 6.13
N PHE A 321 10.97 12.10 5.46
CA PHE A 321 9.76 11.48 6.00
C PHE A 321 9.88 9.96 6.05
N THR A 322 11.04 9.47 6.49
CA THR A 322 11.32 8.05 6.72
C THR A 322 11.74 7.85 8.16
N GLY A 323 11.09 6.94 8.85
CA GLY A 323 11.39 6.62 10.23
C GLY A 323 10.34 5.75 10.90
N ILE A 324 10.49 5.54 12.19
CA ILE A 324 9.59 4.70 12.98
C ILE A 324 8.35 5.51 13.36
N VAL A 325 7.19 4.98 13.03
CA VAL A 325 5.91 5.36 13.64
C VAL A 325 5.75 4.51 14.89
N ASP A 326 5.72 5.14 16.05
CA ASP A 326 5.55 4.44 17.32
C ASP A 326 4.17 3.81 17.43
N ARG A 327 4.08 2.73 18.23
CA ARG A 327 2.80 2.12 18.55
C ARG A 327 1.88 3.11 19.25
N TYR A 328 0.61 3.01 18.94
CA TYR A 328 -0.40 3.84 19.56
C TYR A 328 -1.72 3.10 19.76
N SER A 329 -2.53 3.61 20.67
CA SER A 329 -3.90 3.16 20.86
C SER A 329 -4.83 4.35 21.03
N THR A 330 -6.07 4.19 20.57
CA THR A 330 -7.13 5.18 20.74
C THR A 330 -8.40 4.54 21.23
N VAL A 331 -9.20 5.30 21.95
CA VAL A 331 -10.57 4.95 22.29
C VAL A 331 -11.50 5.99 21.68
N ASP A 332 -12.41 5.54 20.87
CA ASP A 332 -13.48 6.36 20.32
C ASP A 332 -14.78 6.04 21.05
N ALA A 333 -15.59 7.04 21.35
CA ALA A 333 -16.89 6.83 21.98
C ALA A 333 -17.95 7.76 21.39
N GLN A 334 -19.16 7.23 21.28
CA GLN A 334 -20.33 7.97 20.81
C GLN A 334 -21.54 7.59 21.65
N LEU A 335 -22.34 8.58 21.98
CA LEU A 335 -23.67 8.45 22.58
C LEU A 335 -24.68 9.10 21.64
N SER A 336 -25.81 8.44 21.42
CA SER A 336 -26.90 9.01 20.63
C SER A 336 -28.25 8.83 21.31
N LYS A 337 -29.14 9.78 21.03
CA LYS A 337 -30.51 9.78 21.49
C LYS A 337 -31.46 10.04 20.32
N SER A 338 -32.33 9.10 20.04
CA SER A 338 -33.39 9.24 19.05
C SER A 338 -34.70 9.74 19.72
N PHE A 339 -35.32 10.71 19.08
CA PHE A 339 -36.60 11.31 19.46
C PHE A 339 -37.63 11.00 18.37
N GLU A 340 -38.24 9.84 18.45
CA GLU A 340 -39.20 9.30 17.46
C GLU A 340 -40.33 10.29 17.11
N LYS A 341 -40.86 11.02 18.12
CA LYS A 341 -41.98 11.97 17.92
C LYS A 341 -41.66 13.13 16.97
N ILE A 342 -40.41 13.47 16.82
CA ILE A 342 -39.95 14.59 15.97
C ILE A 342 -38.95 14.11 14.93
N ASN A 343 -38.87 12.80 14.67
CA ASN A 343 -37.99 12.15 13.72
C ASN A 343 -36.52 12.67 13.78
N THR A 344 -36.04 12.90 15.00
CA THR A 344 -34.73 13.57 15.18
C THR A 344 -33.82 12.69 16.03
N THR A 345 -32.55 12.55 15.60
CA THR A 345 -31.49 11.88 16.36
C THR A 345 -30.35 12.85 16.63
N ILE A 346 -29.99 13.00 17.90
CA ILE A 346 -28.83 13.76 18.34
C ILE A 346 -27.71 12.79 18.68
N LYS A 347 -26.50 13.04 18.17
CA LYS A 347 -25.30 12.26 18.45
C LYS A 347 -24.23 13.17 19.03
N PHE A 348 -23.59 12.71 20.09
CA PHE A 348 -22.40 13.31 20.68
C PHE A 348 -21.29 12.28 20.70
N GLY A 349 -20.12 12.62 20.19
CA GLY A 349 -19.02 11.69 20.12
C GLY A 349 -17.66 12.35 20.15
N ALA A 350 -16.67 11.50 20.41
CA ALA A 350 -15.27 11.88 20.30
C ALA A 350 -14.44 10.71 19.78
N SER A 351 -13.58 11.00 18.81
CA SER A 351 -12.47 10.13 18.48
C SER A 351 -11.29 10.43 19.40
N ASN A 352 -10.57 9.38 19.79
CA ASN A 352 -9.42 9.48 20.70
C ASN A 352 -9.77 10.27 21.99
N ILE A 353 -10.77 9.80 22.74
CA ILE A 353 -11.34 10.50 23.90
C ILE A 353 -10.31 10.83 24.97
N PHE A 354 -9.22 10.04 25.08
CA PHE A 354 -8.14 10.25 26.04
C PHE A 354 -7.04 11.20 25.54
N ASP A 355 -7.21 11.76 24.32
CA ASP A 355 -6.26 12.69 23.69
C ASP A 355 -4.84 12.11 23.57
N ASN A 356 -4.72 10.82 23.29
CA ASN A 356 -3.42 10.18 23.08
C ASN A 356 -2.78 10.74 21.81
N LYS A 357 -1.81 11.63 21.95
CA LYS A 357 -1.10 12.26 20.84
C LYS A 357 -0.23 11.24 20.11
N HIS A 358 -0.48 11.04 18.83
CA HIS A 358 0.24 10.06 18.03
C HIS A 358 0.40 10.51 16.57
N TYR A 359 1.36 9.92 15.90
CA TYR A 359 1.55 10.03 14.45
C TYR A 359 1.00 8.79 13.76
N GLN A 360 0.35 8.95 12.61
CA GLN A 360 -0.09 7.85 11.75
C GLN A 360 0.87 7.63 10.58
N VAL A 361 1.63 8.65 10.23
CA VAL A 361 2.71 8.63 9.25
C VAL A 361 3.89 9.40 9.82
N TYR A 362 5.11 8.96 9.52
CA TYR A 362 6.31 9.66 9.99
C TYR A 362 6.40 11.05 9.35
N GLY A 363 6.61 12.07 10.18
CA GLY A 363 6.61 13.48 9.74
C GLY A 363 5.24 14.07 9.40
N GLY A 364 4.16 13.33 9.63
CA GLY A 364 2.79 13.81 9.48
C GLY A 364 2.33 14.68 10.66
N PRO A 365 1.06 15.12 10.66
CA PRO A 365 0.50 15.89 11.75
C PRO A 365 0.33 15.03 13.01
N LEU A 366 0.49 15.65 14.16
CA LEU A 366 0.19 15.03 15.45
C LEU A 366 -1.33 14.96 15.64
N ILE A 367 -1.85 13.74 15.72
CA ILE A 367 -3.28 13.47 15.86
C ILE A 367 -3.67 13.45 17.34
N GLY A 368 -4.68 14.23 17.68
CA GLY A 368 -5.24 14.28 19.02
C GLY A 368 -6.73 13.95 19.03
N ARG A 369 -7.43 14.40 20.07
CA ARG A 369 -8.87 14.21 20.21
C ARG A 369 -9.65 15.12 19.24
N LEU A 370 -10.69 14.54 18.63
CA LEU A 370 -11.69 15.26 17.85
C LEU A 370 -13.08 14.99 18.47
N THR A 371 -13.77 16.05 18.90
CA THR A 371 -15.14 15.98 19.39
C THR A 371 -16.11 16.47 18.33
N TYR A 372 -17.32 15.91 18.28
CA TYR A 372 -18.36 16.31 17.36
C TYR A 372 -19.76 16.16 17.95
N VAL A 373 -20.67 16.98 17.44
CA VAL A 373 -22.10 16.87 17.64
C VAL A 373 -22.76 16.73 16.27
N SER A 374 -23.71 15.82 16.15
CA SER A 374 -24.46 15.61 14.91
C SER A 374 -25.96 15.64 15.22
N LEU A 375 -26.71 16.32 14.37
CA LEU A 375 -28.16 16.34 14.35
C LEU A 375 -28.62 15.71 13.03
N ALA A 376 -29.40 14.62 13.11
CA ALA A 376 -30.03 14.00 11.95
C ALA A 376 -31.54 14.14 12.08
N TYR A 377 -32.18 14.54 10.98
CA TYR A 377 -33.64 14.62 10.87
C TYR A 377 -34.09 13.74 9.70
N ASP A 378 -35.00 12.81 9.98
CA ASP A 378 -35.54 11.90 8.98
C ASP A 378 -36.86 12.49 8.43
N LEU A 379 -36.92 12.72 7.11
CA LEU A 379 -38.06 13.31 6.40
C LEU A 379 -39.17 12.31 6.14
#